data_056c76ded74345e295dc1b24da8c2a76
#
_entry.id   056c76ded74345e295dc1b24da8c2a76
#
_cell.length_a   1.000
_cell.length_b   1.000
_cell.length_c   1.000
_cell.angle_alpha   90.00
_cell.angle_beta   90.00
_cell.angle_gamma   90.00
#
_symmetry.space_group_name_H-M   'P 1'
#
loop_
_entity.id
_entity.type
_entity.pdbx_description
1 polymer ?
#
loop_
_entity_poly.entity_id
_entity_poly.type
_entity_poly.pdbx_seq_one_letter_code
_entity_poly.pdbx_strand_id
1 'polypeptide(L)'
;TLFIPIISSSNFEQIPTKKDLIFLGNSNYAWPIPGYTTLSSKFGKRIAPTTGASTFHKGIDIPAPEGTNLIATCDGIITFTGFLGGGGYTITLTNYDGIKISYCHVSPIYIVYVDELIKQGQIIGNVGPKYVYGVSGNTYSDPATGKPTNGATTGCHLHIGFRIENNYVNPLDYLQ
;
A
#
# COMPACT_ATOMS: atom_id res chain seq x y z
N THR A 1 -52.09 12.32 35.78
CA THR A 1 -50.77 11.67 36.00
C THR A 1 -50.30 11.12 34.67
N LEU A 2 -49.41 11.84 34.00
CA LEU A 2 -48.77 11.39 32.74
C LEU A 2 -47.66 10.40 33.08
N PHE A 3 -47.79 9.18 32.62
CA PHE A 3 -46.68 8.22 32.59
C PHE A 3 -45.78 8.53 31.41
N ILE A 4 -44.57 8.98 31.69
CA ILE A 4 -43.47 9.06 30.70
C ILE A 4 -42.77 7.71 30.74
N PRO A 5 -42.76 6.92 29.64
CA PRO A 5 -41.97 5.70 29.63
C PRO A 5 -40.46 6.08 29.64
N ILE A 6 -39.77 5.54 30.63
CA ILE A 6 -38.29 5.58 30.65
C ILE A 6 -37.80 4.72 29.49
N ILE A 7 -37.33 5.36 28.45
CA ILE A 7 -36.59 4.68 27.38
C ILE A 7 -35.26 4.25 27.98
N SER A 8 -35.14 2.94 28.21
CA SER A 8 -33.90 2.29 28.61
C SER A 8 -32.82 2.56 27.56
N SER A 9 -31.84 3.38 27.93
CA SER A 9 -30.64 3.64 27.16
C SER A 9 -29.70 2.43 27.23
N SER A 10 -29.87 1.47 26.35
CA SER A 10 -28.92 0.36 26.20
C SER A 10 -28.84 -0.12 24.76
N ASN A 11 -28.53 0.79 23.85
CA ASN A 11 -27.90 0.44 22.58
C ASN A 11 -26.77 1.43 22.34
N PHE A 12 -25.75 1.40 23.20
CA PHE A 12 -24.41 1.76 22.75
C PHE A 12 -24.04 0.64 21.77
N GLU A 13 -24.14 0.91 20.46
CA GLU A 13 -23.39 0.12 19.49
C GLU A 13 -21.95 0.10 19.98
N GLN A 14 -21.50 -1.04 20.48
CA GLN A 14 -20.12 -1.23 20.85
C GLN A 14 -19.31 -0.98 19.59
N ILE A 15 -18.46 0.05 19.62
CA ILE A 15 -17.45 0.25 18.60
C ILE A 15 -16.69 -1.07 18.53
N PRO A 16 -16.70 -1.77 17.37
CA PRO A 16 -16.06 -3.07 17.26
C PRO A 16 -14.59 -2.91 17.65
N THR A 17 -14.14 -3.74 18.58
CA THR A 17 -12.74 -3.74 18.99
C THR A 17 -11.90 -4.27 17.82
N LYS A 18 -10.60 -3.92 17.81
CA LYS A 18 -9.64 -4.45 16.81
C LYS A 18 -9.71 -5.99 16.67
N LYS A 19 -10.16 -6.68 17.72
CA LYS A 19 -10.35 -8.14 17.76
C LYS A 19 -11.67 -8.60 17.11
N ASP A 20 -12.71 -7.78 17.14
CA ASP A 20 -14.00 -8.10 16.52
C ASP A 20 -13.97 -7.92 15.00
N LEU A 21 -13.05 -7.10 14.50
CA LEU A 21 -12.78 -6.90 13.06
C LEU A 21 -11.96 -8.04 12.44
N ILE A 22 -11.39 -8.93 13.26
CA ILE A 22 -10.55 -10.07 12.85
C ILE A 22 -11.33 -11.12 12.01
N PHE A 23 -12.64 -11.08 11.99
CA PHE A 23 -13.47 -12.18 11.46
C PHE A 23 -14.01 -12.00 10.03
N LEU A 24 -13.54 -11.02 9.27
CA LEU A 24 -13.91 -10.87 7.85
C LEU A 24 -12.70 -11.10 6.91
N GLY A 25 -11.83 -12.02 7.28
CA GLY A 25 -10.70 -12.42 6.45
C GLY A 25 -11.19 -12.98 5.10
N ASN A 26 -11.21 -12.13 4.08
CA ASN A 26 -11.32 -12.59 2.71
C ASN A 26 -9.94 -13.14 2.33
N SER A 27 -9.82 -14.46 2.12
CA SER A 27 -8.57 -15.13 1.74
C SER A 27 -8.11 -14.78 0.32
N ASN A 28 -8.90 -14.03 -0.43
CA ASN A 28 -8.63 -13.64 -1.80
C ASN A 28 -8.19 -12.17 -1.83
N TYR A 29 -6.96 -11.94 -2.30
CA TYR A 29 -6.42 -10.59 -2.45
C TYR A 29 -6.73 -10.07 -3.85
N ALA A 30 -7.46 -8.96 -3.93
CA ALA A 30 -7.77 -8.30 -5.19
C ALA A 30 -6.51 -7.74 -5.87
N TRP A 31 -6.49 -7.72 -7.19
CA TRP A 31 -5.43 -7.08 -7.96
C TRP A 31 -5.38 -5.57 -7.65
N PRO A 32 -4.18 -5.00 -7.31
CA PRO A 32 -4.11 -3.66 -6.69
C PRO A 32 -4.35 -2.50 -7.64
N ILE A 33 -4.29 -2.73 -8.95
CA ILE A 33 -4.35 -1.69 -9.98
C ILE A 33 -5.19 -2.17 -11.17
N PRO A 34 -6.52 -2.04 -11.10
CA PRO A 34 -7.42 -2.52 -12.14
C PRO A 34 -7.07 -1.99 -13.54
N GLY A 35 -7.08 -2.88 -14.52
CA GLY A 35 -6.77 -2.55 -15.90
C GLY A 35 -5.30 -2.60 -16.30
N TYR A 36 -4.38 -2.75 -15.33
CA TYR A 36 -2.94 -2.86 -15.58
C TYR A 36 -2.42 -4.19 -15.05
N THR A 37 -2.16 -5.14 -15.95
CA THR A 37 -1.77 -6.52 -15.60
C THR A 37 -0.35 -6.90 -16.04
N THR A 38 0.31 -6.02 -16.81
CA THR A 38 1.68 -6.23 -17.27
C THR A 38 2.66 -6.05 -16.11
N LEU A 39 3.61 -6.95 -15.96
CA LEU A 39 4.70 -6.85 -15.00
C LEU A 39 5.98 -6.41 -15.69
N SER A 40 6.63 -5.36 -15.21
CA SER A 40 7.99 -4.97 -15.63
C SER A 40 9.07 -5.67 -14.82
N SER A 41 8.77 -6.10 -13.59
CA SER A 41 9.69 -6.83 -12.74
C SER A 41 8.94 -7.79 -11.80
N LYS A 42 9.42 -9.03 -11.73
CA LYS A 42 8.86 -10.07 -10.86
C LYS A 42 9.59 -10.13 -9.53
N PHE A 43 8.97 -10.77 -8.54
CA PHE A 43 9.59 -11.08 -7.26
C PHE A 43 10.81 -11.99 -7.43
N GLY A 44 11.85 -11.76 -6.62
CA GLY A 44 13.03 -12.61 -6.53
C GLY A 44 14.31 -11.99 -7.10
N LYS A 45 15.29 -12.82 -7.44
CA LYS A 45 16.60 -12.36 -7.93
C LYS A 45 16.49 -11.66 -9.28
N ARG A 46 17.14 -10.51 -9.43
CA ARG A 46 17.21 -9.73 -10.67
C ARG A 46 18.51 -8.91 -10.77
N ILE A 47 18.78 -8.38 -11.94
CA ILE A 47 19.75 -7.28 -12.09
C ILE A 47 19.08 -5.99 -11.58
N ALA A 48 19.77 -5.22 -10.76
CA ALA A 48 19.25 -3.95 -10.25
C ALA A 48 18.94 -2.98 -11.41
N PRO A 49 17.70 -2.47 -11.56
CA PRO A 49 17.32 -1.63 -12.70
C PRO A 49 17.88 -0.21 -12.63
N THR A 50 18.31 0.24 -11.46
CA THR A 50 18.92 1.56 -11.22
C THR A 50 19.79 1.53 -9.97
N THR A 51 20.62 2.54 -9.79
CA THR A 51 21.44 2.70 -8.59
C THR A 51 20.57 2.75 -7.34
N GLY A 52 20.94 1.99 -6.31
CA GLY A 52 20.19 1.89 -5.04
C GLY A 52 19.02 0.92 -5.07
N ALA A 53 18.64 0.36 -6.23
CA ALA A 53 17.67 -0.73 -6.29
C ALA A 53 18.31 -2.06 -5.87
N SER A 54 17.50 -2.93 -5.24
CA SER A 54 17.93 -4.25 -4.78
C SER A 54 18.11 -5.24 -5.95
N THR A 55 19.09 -6.13 -5.84
CA THR A 55 19.28 -7.32 -6.69
C THR A 55 18.34 -8.47 -6.29
N PHE A 56 17.67 -8.37 -5.15
CA PHE A 56 16.54 -9.22 -4.78
C PHE A 56 15.29 -8.36 -4.68
N HIS A 57 14.36 -8.55 -5.62
CA HIS A 57 13.11 -7.81 -5.68
C HIS A 57 12.11 -8.33 -4.66
N LYS A 58 11.71 -7.49 -3.72
CA LYS A 58 10.85 -7.82 -2.57
C LYS A 58 9.35 -7.65 -2.86
N GLY A 59 8.97 -7.61 -4.14
CA GLY A 59 7.62 -7.42 -4.61
C GLY A 59 7.50 -7.66 -6.11
N ILE A 60 6.49 -7.07 -6.72
CA ILE A 60 6.31 -7.00 -8.17
C ILE A 60 6.13 -5.54 -8.59
N ASP A 61 6.54 -5.22 -9.82
CA ASP A 61 6.38 -3.89 -10.39
C ASP A 61 5.37 -3.93 -11.54
N ILE A 62 4.36 -3.06 -11.46
CA ILE A 62 3.24 -2.95 -12.39
C ILE A 62 3.28 -1.54 -13.01
N PRO A 63 3.77 -1.36 -14.24
CA PRO A 63 3.80 -0.07 -14.92
C PRO A 63 2.39 0.48 -15.12
N ALA A 64 2.22 1.74 -14.76
CA ALA A 64 0.99 2.49 -15.00
C ALA A 64 1.28 4.00 -14.98
N PRO A 65 0.48 4.83 -15.66
CA PRO A 65 0.60 6.27 -15.63
C PRO A 65 0.48 6.84 -14.23
N GLU A 66 1.17 7.97 -13.98
CA GLU A 66 0.95 8.79 -12.79
C GLU A 66 -0.54 9.11 -12.63
N GLY A 67 -1.04 9.10 -11.39
CA GLY A 67 -2.44 9.36 -11.08
C GLY A 67 -3.38 8.17 -11.22
N THR A 68 -2.92 7.00 -11.73
CA THR A 68 -3.74 5.78 -11.78
C THR A 68 -4.15 5.35 -10.39
N ASN A 69 -5.44 5.06 -10.18
CA ASN A 69 -5.97 4.63 -8.89
C ASN A 69 -5.39 3.30 -8.42
N LEU A 70 -5.05 3.24 -7.14
CA LEU A 70 -4.64 2.04 -6.43
C LEU A 70 -5.75 1.63 -5.48
N ILE A 71 -6.12 0.36 -5.48
CA ILE A 71 -7.13 -0.18 -4.58
C ILE A 71 -6.52 -1.08 -3.52
N ALA A 72 -7.18 -1.17 -2.38
CA ALA A 72 -6.83 -2.10 -1.33
C ALA A 72 -7.01 -3.54 -1.79
N THR A 73 -5.96 -4.34 -1.67
CA THR A 73 -5.99 -5.77 -2.04
C THR A 73 -6.84 -6.61 -1.10
N CYS A 74 -7.03 -6.16 0.14
CA CYS A 74 -7.79 -6.85 1.18
C CYS A 74 -8.35 -5.87 2.20
N ASP A 75 -9.21 -6.35 3.08
CA ASP A 75 -9.60 -5.65 4.29
C ASP A 75 -8.41 -5.50 5.25
N GLY A 76 -8.32 -4.39 5.97
CA GLY A 76 -7.26 -4.16 6.92
C GLY A 76 -7.23 -2.75 7.49
N ILE A 77 -6.07 -2.36 7.97
CA ILE A 77 -5.81 -1.04 8.55
C ILE A 77 -4.56 -0.42 7.92
N ILE A 78 -4.58 0.87 7.66
CA ILE A 78 -3.37 1.58 7.24
C ILE A 78 -2.42 1.67 8.43
N THR A 79 -1.23 1.12 8.30
CA THR A 79 -0.21 1.12 9.36
C THR A 79 0.97 2.03 9.08
N PHE A 80 1.06 2.55 7.87
CA PHE A 80 2.10 3.51 7.49
C PHE A 80 1.70 4.33 6.27
N THR A 81 2.00 5.63 6.31
CA THR A 81 2.05 6.54 5.16
C THR A 81 3.28 7.43 5.31
N GLY A 82 4.12 7.55 4.28
CA GLY A 82 5.33 8.35 4.37
C GLY A 82 6.35 8.00 3.29
N PHE A 83 7.50 8.67 3.32
CA PHE A 83 8.63 8.36 2.44
C PHE A 83 9.51 7.26 3.07
N LEU A 84 9.71 6.16 2.37
CA LEU A 84 10.41 4.98 2.88
C LEU A 84 11.58 4.57 1.97
N GLY A 85 12.65 5.34 2.00
CA GLY A 85 13.89 5.03 1.29
C GLY A 85 13.67 4.62 -0.17
N GLY A 86 14.11 3.42 -0.56
CA GLY A 86 13.96 2.90 -1.92
C GLY A 86 12.51 2.72 -2.39
N GLY A 87 11.56 2.57 -1.49
CA GLY A 87 10.14 2.52 -1.81
C GLY A 87 9.52 3.88 -2.17
N GLY A 88 10.22 4.99 -1.90
CA GLY A 88 9.67 6.31 -2.10
C GLY A 88 8.46 6.58 -1.20
N TYR A 89 7.51 7.38 -1.68
CA TYR A 89 6.24 7.54 -0.99
C TYR A 89 5.50 6.21 -0.97
N THR A 90 5.12 5.81 0.23
CA THR A 90 4.62 4.45 0.51
C THR A 90 3.37 4.50 1.36
N ILE A 91 2.43 3.61 1.07
CA ILE A 91 1.28 3.27 1.91
C ILE A 91 1.45 1.82 2.32
N THR A 92 1.31 1.50 3.61
CA THR A 92 1.27 0.11 4.08
C THR A 92 -0.09 -0.20 4.66
N LEU A 93 -0.76 -1.17 4.06
CA LEU A 93 -1.98 -1.81 4.54
C LEU A 93 -1.57 -3.08 5.30
N THR A 94 -2.06 -3.26 6.51
CA THR A 94 -1.87 -4.49 7.28
C THR A 94 -3.22 -5.17 7.45
N ASN A 95 -3.33 -6.41 7.00
CA ASN A 95 -4.55 -7.17 7.19
C ASN A 95 -4.65 -7.72 8.62
N TYR A 96 -5.76 -8.38 8.93
CA TYR A 96 -6.01 -8.89 10.28
C TYR A 96 -5.12 -10.08 10.66
N ASP A 97 -4.55 -10.80 9.68
CA ASP A 97 -3.58 -11.88 9.91
C ASP A 97 -2.15 -11.36 10.12
N GLY A 98 -1.98 -10.02 10.11
CA GLY A 98 -0.67 -9.37 10.29
C GLY A 98 0.18 -9.32 9.02
N ILE A 99 -0.38 -9.67 7.86
CA ILE A 99 0.30 -9.54 6.57
C ILE A 99 0.37 -8.06 6.20
N LYS A 100 1.59 -7.57 5.96
CA LYS A 100 1.85 -6.19 5.55
C LYS A 100 1.98 -6.11 4.05
N ILE A 101 1.18 -5.24 3.44
CA ILE A 101 1.15 -5.00 2.01
C ILE A 101 1.59 -3.56 1.77
N SER A 102 2.76 -3.38 1.16
CA SER A 102 3.32 -2.06 0.90
C SER A 102 3.12 -1.68 -0.55
N TYR A 103 2.46 -0.54 -0.76
CA TYR A 103 2.29 0.14 -2.04
C TYR A 103 3.33 1.24 -2.12
N CYS A 104 4.32 1.09 -2.98
CA CYS A 104 5.46 1.99 -3.10
C CYS A 104 5.40 2.82 -4.38
N HIS A 105 6.18 3.90 -4.42
CA HIS A 105 6.21 4.89 -5.50
C HIS A 105 4.84 5.54 -5.73
N VAL A 106 4.03 5.65 -4.66
CA VAL A 106 2.71 6.28 -4.71
C VAL A 106 2.80 7.81 -4.75
N SER A 107 1.67 8.45 -5.01
CA SER A 107 1.51 9.91 -4.93
C SER A 107 1.88 10.42 -3.53
N PRO A 108 2.56 11.57 -3.42
CA PRO A 108 2.80 12.24 -2.13
C PRO A 108 1.52 12.77 -1.49
N ILE A 109 0.43 12.85 -2.24
CA ILE A 109 -0.89 13.28 -1.73
C ILE A 109 -1.63 12.04 -1.25
N TYR A 110 -1.60 11.83 0.07
CA TYR A 110 -2.32 10.73 0.69
C TYR A 110 -3.81 11.04 0.83
N ILE A 111 -4.64 10.06 0.48
CA ILE A 111 -6.11 10.10 0.65
C ILE A 111 -6.58 9.16 1.76
N VAL A 112 -5.64 8.51 2.42
CA VAL A 112 -5.84 7.64 3.59
C VAL A 112 -4.86 8.06 4.69
N TYR A 113 -5.14 7.70 5.94
CA TYR A 113 -4.32 8.03 7.11
C TYR A 113 -4.04 6.80 7.98
N VAL A 114 -2.98 6.86 8.77
CA VAL A 114 -2.63 5.78 9.71
C VAL A 114 -3.77 5.53 10.69
N ASP A 115 -4.02 4.24 10.96
CA ASP A 115 -5.14 3.71 11.75
C ASP A 115 -6.52 3.74 11.05
N GLU A 116 -6.61 4.19 9.80
CA GLU A 116 -7.84 4.09 9.02
C GLU A 116 -8.15 2.63 8.68
N LEU A 117 -9.42 2.25 8.91
CA LEU A 117 -9.95 0.95 8.51
C LEU A 117 -10.32 0.96 7.03
N ILE A 118 -9.81 -0.02 6.30
CA ILE A 118 -9.92 -0.12 4.85
C ILE A 118 -10.68 -1.38 4.46
N LYS A 119 -11.52 -1.25 3.45
CA LYS A 119 -12.20 -2.37 2.80
C LYS A 119 -11.50 -2.73 1.49
N GLN A 120 -11.48 -4.04 1.17
CA GLN A 120 -11.00 -4.52 -0.11
C GLN A 120 -11.69 -3.78 -1.27
N GLY A 121 -10.92 -3.35 -2.26
CA GLY A 121 -11.42 -2.60 -3.41
C GLY A 121 -11.58 -1.09 -3.18
N GLN A 122 -11.43 -0.59 -1.94
CA GLN A 122 -11.41 0.84 -1.66
C GLN A 122 -10.19 1.48 -2.33
N ILE A 123 -10.37 2.66 -2.95
CA ILE A 123 -9.24 3.45 -3.47
C ILE A 123 -8.47 3.99 -2.26
N ILE A 124 -7.17 3.69 -2.21
CA ILE A 124 -6.28 4.08 -1.09
C ILE A 124 -5.18 5.05 -1.50
N GLY A 125 -4.98 5.28 -2.78
CA GLY A 125 -3.96 6.17 -3.30
C GLY A 125 -3.89 6.14 -4.82
N ASN A 126 -2.82 6.72 -5.34
CA ASN A 126 -2.56 6.78 -6.78
C ASN A 126 -1.10 6.44 -7.07
N VAL A 127 -0.81 5.96 -8.27
CA VAL A 127 0.56 5.85 -8.78
C VAL A 127 1.19 7.24 -8.76
N GLY A 128 2.37 7.35 -8.18
CA GLY A 128 3.07 8.61 -7.99
C GLY A 128 3.91 9.04 -9.20
N PRO A 129 4.43 10.27 -9.14
CA PRO A 129 5.36 10.80 -10.13
C PRO A 129 6.71 10.09 -10.04
N LYS A 130 7.45 10.07 -11.16
CA LYS A 130 8.86 9.63 -11.17
C LYS A 130 9.74 10.53 -10.30
N TYR A 131 9.54 11.85 -10.38
CA TYR A 131 10.36 12.85 -9.69
C TYR A 131 9.62 13.45 -8.50
N VAL A 132 10.32 13.59 -7.36
CA VAL A 132 9.81 14.23 -6.15
C VAL A 132 10.87 15.15 -5.57
N TYR A 133 10.46 16.35 -5.12
CA TYR A 133 11.37 17.39 -4.67
C TYR A 133 11.13 17.74 -3.20
N GLY A 134 12.18 18.22 -2.53
CA GLY A 134 12.07 18.72 -1.14
C GLY A 134 11.90 17.62 -0.09
N VAL A 135 12.17 16.35 -0.44
CA VAL A 135 12.08 15.23 0.50
C VAL A 135 13.38 15.11 1.27
N SER A 136 13.34 15.42 2.56
CA SER A 136 14.50 15.32 3.45
C SER A 136 15.02 13.88 3.49
N GLY A 137 16.35 13.71 3.33
CA GLY A 137 17.01 12.40 3.35
C GLY A 137 16.77 11.54 2.10
N ASN A 138 16.10 12.03 1.06
CA ASN A 138 16.02 11.33 -0.21
C ASN A 138 17.38 11.36 -0.92
N THR A 139 18.00 10.19 -1.08
CA THR A 139 19.28 10.01 -1.76
C THR A 139 19.14 9.40 -3.16
N TYR A 140 17.91 9.14 -3.60
CA TYR A 140 17.62 8.52 -4.90
C TYR A 140 17.47 9.59 -5.97
N SER A 141 18.13 9.37 -7.10
CA SER A 141 18.09 10.26 -8.27
C SER A 141 18.15 9.47 -9.57
N ASP A 142 17.62 10.07 -10.60
CA ASP A 142 17.74 9.58 -11.97
C ASP A 142 19.19 9.76 -12.46
N PRO A 143 19.92 8.68 -12.80
CA PRO A 143 21.32 8.76 -13.21
C PRO A 143 21.53 9.61 -14.48
N ALA A 144 20.53 9.71 -15.35
CA ALA A 144 20.64 10.47 -16.59
C ALA A 144 20.45 11.97 -16.40
N THR A 145 19.66 12.39 -15.42
CA THR A 145 19.26 13.80 -15.25
C THR A 145 19.68 14.41 -13.91
N GLY A 146 20.07 13.58 -12.93
CA GLY A 146 20.34 14.01 -11.55
C GLY A 146 19.10 14.44 -10.77
N LYS A 147 17.89 14.39 -11.36
CA LYS A 147 16.65 14.79 -10.67
C LYS A 147 16.29 13.79 -9.58
N PRO A 148 15.84 14.25 -8.40
CA PRO A 148 15.45 13.36 -7.31
C PRO A 148 14.23 12.53 -7.69
N THR A 149 14.31 11.22 -7.43
CA THR A 149 13.24 10.27 -7.77
C THR A 149 12.41 9.89 -6.56
N ASN A 150 11.23 9.35 -6.82
CA ASN A 150 10.32 8.82 -5.82
C ASN A 150 10.81 7.43 -5.33
N GLY A 151 11.92 7.42 -4.59
CA GLY A 151 12.66 6.21 -4.25
C GLY A 151 13.46 5.64 -5.42
N ALA A 152 13.81 4.37 -5.40
CA ALA A 152 14.59 3.67 -6.40
C ALA A 152 13.73 3.28 -7.61
N THR A 153 13.33 4.27 -8.41
CA THR A 153 12.45 4.07 -9.58
C THR A 153 13.08 4.59 -10.88
N THR A 154 12.75 3.94 -11.98
CA THR A 154 13.10 4.37 -13.35
C THR A 154 11.94 5.06 -14.07
N GLY A 155 10.72 4.98 -13.53
CA GLY A 155 9.51 5.55 -14.12
C GLY A 155 8.27 5.28 -13.29
N CYS A 156 7.12 5.78 -13.74
CA CYS A 156 5.86 5.60 -13.02
C CYS A 156 5.41 4.13 -13.05
N HIS A 157 5.20 3.56 -11.89
CA HIS A 157 4.69 2.20 -11.68
C HIS A 157 4.23 2.03 -10.23
N LEU A 158 3.43 1.02 -9.97
CA LEU A 158 3.23 0.51 -8.62
C LEU A 158 4.28 -0.58 -8.35
N HIS A 159 5.08 -0.41 -7.30
CA HIS A 159 5.75 -1.54 -6.65
C HIS A 159 4.85 -2.01 -5.50
N ILE A 160 4.48 -3.29 -5.50
CA ILE A 160 3.71 -3.89 -4.39
C ILE A 160 4.48 -5.06 -3.80
N GLY A 161 4.67 -5.01 -2.46
CA GLY A 161 5.37 -6.03 -1.71
C GLY A 161 4.50 -6.61 -0.60
N PHE A 162 4.56 -7.92 -0.41
CA PHE A 162 3.90 -8.64 0.67
C PHE A 162 4.92 -9.11 1.69
N ARG A 163 4.63 -8.91 2.98
CA ARG A 163 5.49 -9.35 4.08
C ARG A 163 4.68 -10.04 5.16
N ILE A 164 5.00 -11.30 5.40
CA ILE A 164 4.44 -12.11 6.50
C ILE A 164 5.50 -12.19 7.58
N GLU A 165 5.19 -11.75 8.78
CA GLU A 165 6.16 -11.52 9.87
C GLU A 165 7.30 -10.62 9.38
N ASN A 166 8.50 -11.17 9.20
CA ASN A 166 9.66 -10.45 8.69
C ASN A 166 10.11 -10.91 7.30
N ASN A 167 9.37 -11.84 6.66
CA ASN A 167 9.75 -12.45 5.38
C ASN A 167 8.93 -11.85 4.23
N TYR A 168 9.62 -11.40 3.19
CA TYR A 168 8.96 -11.03 1.94
C TYR A 168 8.57 -12.29 1.17
N VAL A 169 7.34 -12.30 0.68
CA VAL A 169 6.76 -13.39 -0.12
C VAL A 169 6.35 -12.88 -1.49
N ASN A 170 6.22 -13.80 -2.46
CA ASN A 170 5.82 -13.42 -3.81
C ASN A 170 4.35 -12.98 -3.83
N PRO A 171 4.05 -11.71 -4.20
CA PRO A 171 2.66 -11.24 -4.24
C PRO A 171 1.75 -12.04 -5.18
N LEU A 172 2.30 -12.65 -6.23
CA LEU A 172 1.52 -13.44 -7.19
C LEU A 172 0.96 -14.75 -6.61
N ASP A 173 1.46 -15.19 -5.46
CA ASP A 173 0.91 -16.37 -4.76
C ASP A 173 -0.41 -16.01 -4.02
N TYR A 174 -0.74 -14.72 -3.92
CA TYR A 174 -1.89 -14.18 -3.18
C TYR A 174 -2.87 -13.43 -4.07
N LEU A 175 -2.37 -12.59 -5.00
CA LEU A 175 -3.18 -11.71 -5.85
C LEU A 175 -3.97 -12.49 -6.91
N GLN A 176 -5.24 -12.09 -7.12
CA GLN A 176 -6.15 -12.68 -8.11
C GLN A 176 -6.75 -11.59 -9.01
#